data_f329c579563b500d5b708a0a5ac3e1ca
#
_entry.id   f329c579563b500d5b708a0a5ac3e1ca
#
_cell.length_a   1.000
_cell.length_b   1.000
_cell.length_c   1.000
_cell.angle_alpha   90.00
_cell.angle_beta   90.00
_cell.angle_gamma   90.00
#
_symmetry.space_group_name_H-M   'P 1'
#
loop_
_entity.id
_entity.type
_entity.pdbx_description
1 polymer ?
#
loop_
_entity_poly.entity_id
_entity_poly.type
_entity_poly.pdbx_seq_one_letter_code
_entity_poly.pdbx_strand_id
1 'polypeptide(L)'
;MQRAALLLLLILLAFSPTPGLRAQGTFQQDTLPTGSGDLTITFIGHGTLMFSHGETVVHVDPVSREADYTHLPDADLILVTHEHGDHLDPEAIALLQKDDTRVVASPSCEGRIEGVRIMENGEEADLSGFHVEAVPAYNRVHMRSEGTPYHPQGNGNGYIITFEDLRVYVAGDTENIPEMKALQDIDVAFLPMNLPYTMTPEMVADAARAFRPRILYPYHFGDTDPSRLVDLLGNEPEIEVRVREMG
;
A
#
# COMPACT_ATOMS: atom_id res chain seq x y z
N MET A 1 26.49 -47.32 54.81
CA MET A 1 25.69 -47.43 53.58
C MET A 1 25.10 -46.07 53.29
N GLN A 2 25.80 -45.22 52.49
CA GLN A 2 25.35 -43.87 52.07
C GLN A 2 24.65 -43.98 50.75
N ARG A 3 23.38 -43.52 50.67
CA ARG A 3 22.61 -43.42 49.43
C ARG A 3 22.85 -42.01 48.83
N ALA A 4 23.51 -41.94 47.70
CA ALA A 4 23.65 -40.74 46.96
C ALA A 4 22.34 -40.47 46.21
N ALA A 5 21.74 -39.32 46.45
CA ALA A 5 20.58 -38.83 45.69
C ALA A 5 21.09 -38.04 44.46
N LEU A 6 20.75 -38.53 43.27
CA LEU A 6 21.05 -37.90 42.01
C LEU A 6 19.97 -36.85 41.74
N LEU A 7 20.33 -35.56 41.80
CA LEU A 7 19.45 -34.45 41.44
C LEU A 7 19.49 -34.26 39.92
N LEU A 8 18.38 -34.57 39.24
CA LEU A 8 18.22 -34.33 37.80
C LEU A 8 17.80 -32.89 37.62
N LEU A 9 18.70 -32.04 37.07
CA LEU A 9 18.42 -30.66 36.73
C LEU A 9 17.74 -30.62 35.34
N LEU A 10 16.42 -30.43 35.32
CA LEU A 10 15.67 -30.17 34.08
C LEU A 10 15.94 -28.73 33.64
N ILE A 11 16.74 -28.55 32.60
CA ILE A 11 16.88 -27.25 31.90
C ILE A 11 15.69 -27.11 30.99
N LEU A 12 14.71 -26.29 31.39
CA LEU A 12 13.66 -25.78 30.47
C LEU A 12 14.29 -24.76 29.53
N LEU A 13 14.57 -25.18 28.29
CA LEU A 13 14.84 -24.26 27.20
C LEU A 13 13.54 -23.53 26.86
N ALA A 14 13.42 -22.26 27.26
CA ALA A 14 12.39 -21.38 26.81
C ALA A 14 12.63 -21.08 25.32
N PHE A 15 11.87 -21.71 24.45
CA PHE A 15 11.75 -21.30 23.04
C PHE A 15 11.03 -19.96 23.02
N SER A 16 11.76 -18.87 22.83
CA SER A 16 11.17 -17.61 22.39
C SER A 16 10.72 -17.82 20.95
N PRO A 17 9.44 -17.60 20.60
CA PRO A 17 9.05 -17.62 19.21
C PRO A 17 9.78 -16.47 18.48
N THR A 18 10.62 -16.81 17.51
CA THR A 18 11.05 -15.88 16.47
C THR A 18 9.78 -15.30 15.82
N PRO A 19 9.72 -13.98 15.51
CA PRO A 19 8.64 -13.46 14.69
C PRO A 19 8.67 -14.26 13.38
N GLY A 20 7.70 -15.14 13.23
CA GLY A 20 7.61 -16.03 12.08
C GLY A 20 7.29 -15.19 10.84
N LEU A 21 7.96 -15.47 9.70
CA LEU A 21 7.38 -15.28 8.40
C LEU A 21 5.89 -15.64 8.50
N ARG A 22 5.00 -14.73 8.06
CA ARG A 22 3.58 -15.07 7.87
C ARG A 22 3.58 -16.35 7.03
N ALA A 23 3.10 -17.46 7.59
CA ALA A 23 2.85 -18.65 6.79
C ALA A 23 2.02 -18.19 5.57
N GLN A 24 2.38 -18.69 4.35
CA GLN A 24 1.64 -18.43 3.13
C GLN A 24 0.15 -18.73 3.32
N GLY A 25 -0.58 -17.78 3.92
CA GLY A 25 -2.01 -17.73 3.94
C GLY A 25 -2.48 -17.13 2.62
N THR A 26 -3.57 -17.59 2.09
CA THR A 26 -4.24 -16.96 0.96
C THR A 26 -4.52 -15.51 1.34
N PHE A 27 -3.93 -14.54 0.62
CA PHE A 27 -4.24 -13.11 0.80
C PHE A 27 -5.73 -12.85 0.59
N GLN A 28 -6.28 -11.91 1.33
CA GLN A 28 -7.63 -11.44 1.06
C GLN A 28 -7.70 -10.84 -0.35
N GLN A 29 -8.82 -11.05 -1.03
CA GLN A 29 -9.04 -10.53 -2.38
C GLN A 29 -10.45 -9.97 -2.50
N ASP A 30 -10.57 -8.90 -3.28
CA ASP A 30 -11.85 -8.40 -3.77
C ASP A 30 -11.83 -8.40 -5.30
N THR A 31 -12.98 -8.66 -5.90
CA THR A 31 -13.17 -8.63 -7.35
C THR A 31 -14.17 -7.55 -7.71
N LEU A 32 -13.81 -6.69 -8.64
CA LEU A 32 -14.65 -5.61 -9.13
C LEU A 32 -14.83 -5.74 -10.65
N PRO A 33 -16.07 -5.63 -11.17
CA PRO A 33 -16.30 -5.68 -12.60
C PRO A 33 -15.77 -4.40 -13.28
N THR A 34 -15.19 -4.56 -14.48
CA THR A 34 -14.81 -3.47 -15.39
C THR A 34 -15.46 -3.68 -16.76
N GLY A 35 -15.25 -2.76 -17.69
CA GLY A 35 -15.80 -2.83 -19.05
C GLY A 35 -15.37 -4.04 -19.86
N SER A 36 -14.20 -4.66 -19.56
CA SER A 36 -13.63 -5.77 -20.34
C SER A 36 -13.22 -6.99 -19.51
N GLY A 37 -13.71 -7.10 -18.28
CA GLY A 37 -13.41 -8.23 -17.38
C GLY A 37 -13.41 -7.80 -15.92
N ASP A 38 -12.93 -8.66 -15.06
CA ASP A 38 -12.88 -8.39 -13.63
C ASP A 38 -11.49 -7.88 -13.22
N LEU A 39 -11.45 -6.83 -12.40
CA LEU A 39 -10.25 -6.43 -11.66
C LEU A 39 -10.21 -7.20 -10.34
N THR A 40 -9.19 -8.00 -10.11
CA THR A 40 -8.91 -8.62 -8.81
C THR A 40 -7.90 -7.79 -8.04
N ILE A 41 -8.28 -7.37 -6.84
CA ILE A 41 -7.43 -6.66 -5.88
C ILE A 41 -6.95 -7.66 -4.84
N THR A 42 -5.65 -7.83 -4.68
CA THR A 42 -5.05 -8.69 -3.65
C THR A 42 -4.41 -7.81 -2.59
N PHE A 43 -4.85 -7.98 -1.35
CA PHE A 43 -4.37 -7.24 -0.18
C PHE A 43 -3.19 -8.00 0.43
N ILE A 44 -1.96 -7.60 0.08
CA ILE A 44 -0.74 -8.32 0.50
C ILE A 44 -0.41 -7.98 1.96
N GLY A 45 -0.45 -6.69 2.31
CA GLY A 45 -0.23 -6.25 3.68
C GLY A 45 0.35 -4.84 3.73
N HIS A 46 0.12 -4.13 4.82
CA HIS A 46 0.60 -2.77 5.07
C HIS A 46 0.29 -1.82 3.89
N GLY A 47 1.32 -1.34 3.16
CA GLY A 47 1.17 -0.50 1.96
C GLY A 47 1.13 -1.27 0.64
N THR A 48 1.33 -2.60 0.67
CA THR A 48 1.56 -3.43 -0.51
C THR A 48 0.27 -4.00 -1.10
N LEU A 49 0.06 -3.75 -2.39
CA LEU A 49 -1.10 -4.21 -3.16
C LEU A 49 -0.67 -4.92 -4.45
N MET A 50 -1.51 -5.86 -4.91
CA MET A 50 -1.42 -6.42 -6.25
C MET A 50 -2.78 -6.33 -6.94
N PHE A 51 -2.77 -5.89 -8.18
CA PHE A 51 -3.94 -5.82 -9.06
C PHE A 51 -3.75 -6.76 -10.23
N SER A 52 -4.77 -7.56 -10.54
CA SER A 52 -4.78 -8.43 -11.73
C SER A 52 -6.00 -8.12 -12.59
N HIS A 53 -5.78 -7.78 -13.86
CA HIS A 53 -6.82 -7.51 -14.84
C HIS A 53 -6.51 -8.22 -16.15
N GLY A 54 -7.31 -9.21 -16.52
CA GLY A 54 -6.97 -10.13 -17.60
C GLY A 54 -5.66 -10.89 -17.29
N GLU A 55 -4.68 -10.79 -18.18
CA GLU A 55 -3.35 -11.38 -18.01
C GLU A 55 -2.32 -10.40 -17.41
N THR A 56 -2.70 -9.12 -17.18
CA THR A 56 -1.80 -8.07 -16.75
C THR A 56 -1.80 -7.94 -15.23
N VAL A 57 -0.62 -7.86 -14.64
CA VAL A 57 -0.40 -7.76 -13.19
C VAL A 57 0.34 -6.48 -12.84
N VAL A 58 -0.23 -5.73 -11.89
CA VAL A 58 0.37 -4.51 -11.32
C VAL A 58 0.68 -4.74 -9.85
N HIS A 59 1.91 -4.51 -9.43
CA HIS A 59 2.29 -4.46 -8.01
C HIS A 59 2.53 -3.01 -7.58
N VAL A 60 2.04 -2.67 -6.39
CA VAL A 60 2.30 -1.37 -5.76
C VAL A 60 3.04 -1.62 -4.46
N ASP A 61 4.17 -0.92 -4.30
CA ASP A 61 5.05 -0.96 -3.13
C ASP A 61 5.36 -2.40 -2.67
N PRO A 62 5.94 -3.27 -3.52
CA PRO A 62 6.25 -4.63 -3.14
C PRO A 62 7.42 -4.66 -2.14
N VAL A 63 7.19 -5.30 -0.97
CA VAL A 63 8.17 -5.40 0.12
C VAL A 63 8.26 -6.83 0.65
N SER A 64 9.48 -7.40 0.70
CA SER A 64 9.74 -8.81 1.06
C SER A 64 9.27 -9.21 2.46
N ARG A 65 9.07 -8.26 3.38
CA ARG A 65 8.54 -8.57 4.69
C ARG A 65 7.04 -8.88 4.68
N GLU A 66 6.30 -8.45 3.64
CA GLU A 66 4.85 -8.64 3.52
C GLU A 66 4.51 -9.93 2.76
N ALA A 67 5.37 -10.38 1.83
CA ALA A 67 5.15 -11.59 1.05
C ALA A 67 6.44 -12.27 0.58
N ASP A 68 6.35 -13.57 0.27
CA ASP A 68 7.33 -14.29 -0.54
C ASP A 68 6.94 -14.16 -2.01
N TYR A 69 7.61 -13.25 -2.72
CA TYR A 69 7.31 -12.92 -4.12
C TYR A 69 7.68 -14.03 -5.11
N THR A 70 8.47 -15.04 -4.71
CA THR A 70 8.75 -16.21 -5.57
C THR A 70 7.51 -17.06 -5.86
N HIS A 71 6.41 -16.80 -5.18
CA HIS A 71 5.13 -17.51 -5.31
C HIS A 71 3.98 -16.62 -5.80
N LEU A 72 4.26 -15.37 -6.12
CA LEU A 72 3.30 -14.44 -6.69
C LEU A 72 3.54 -14.28 -8.20
N PRO A 73 2.54 -13.87 -8.98
CA PRO A 73 2.71 -13.59 -10.40
C PRO A 73 3.75 -12.50 -10.64
N ASP A 74 4.57 -12.68 -11.68
CA ASP A 74 5.47 -11.65 -12.18
C ASP A 74 4.70 -10.40 -12.60
N ALA A 75 5.32 -9.24 -12.47
CA ALA A 75 4.70 -7.96 -12.75
C ALA A 75 4.85 -7.54 -14.22
N ASP A 76 3.79 -6.96 -14.78
CA ASP A 76 3.84 -6.15 -16.00
C ASP A 76 4.16 -4.69 -15.66
N LEU A 77 3.71 -4.22 -14.48
CA LEU A 77 3.95 -2.90 -13.98
C LEU A 77 4.22 -2.95 -12.46
N ILE A 78 5.27 -2.26 -12.02
CA ILE A 78 5.56 -2.02 -10.61
C ILE A 78 5.51 -0.51 -10.37
N LEU A 79 4.71 -0.07 -9.40
CA LEU A 79 4.62 1.31 -8.96
C LEU A 79 5.20 1.43 -7.55
N VAL A 80 6.12 2.38 -7.34
CA VAL A 80 6.70 2.67 -6.03
C VAL A 80 6.36 4.10 -5.63
N THR A 81 5.67 4.25 -4.50
CA THR A 81 5.13 5.54 -4.06
C THR A 81 6.20 6.46 -3.49
N HIS A 82 7.18 5.93 -2.73
CA HIS A 82 8.27 6.70 -2.15
C HIS A 82 9.41 5.80 -1.61
N GLU A 83 10.48 6.41 -1.11
CA GLU A 83 11.76 5.76 -0.79
C GLU A 83 11.83 5.04 0.56
N HIS A 84 10.81 5.07 1.41
CA HIS A 84 10.86 4.41 2.71
C HIS A 84 10.90 2.88 2.56
N GLY A 85 11.59 2.19 3.48
CA GLY A 85 11.84 0.75 3.39
C GLY A 85 10.63 -0.15 3.60
N ASP A 86 9.47 0.41 3.88
CA ASP A 86 8.15 -0.24 3.92
C ASP A 86 7.35 -0.04 2.63
N HIS A 87 7.96 0.63 1.62
CA HIS A 87 7.38 0.85 0.29
C HIS A 87 8.37 0.52 -0.83
N LEU A 88 9.67 0.70 -0.60
CA LEU A 88 10.72 0.43 -1.56
C LEU A 88 11.61 -0.71 -1.10
N ASP A 89 11.54 -1.85 -1.78
CA ASP A 89 12.40 -3.02 -1.60
C ASP A 89 12.93 -3.49 -2.95
N PRO A 90 14.21 -3.18 -3.29
CA PRO A 90 14.80 -3.61 -4.55
C PRO A 90 14.87 -5.13 -4.75
N GLU A 91 14.93 -5.93 -3.65
CA GLU A 91 14.94 -7.38 -3.74
C GLU A 91 13.57 -7.92 -4.16
N ALA A 92 12.49 -7.41 -3.56
CA ALA A 92 11.12 -7.74 -3.94
C ALA A 92 10.84 -7.35 -5.40
N ILE A 93 11.26 -6.14 -5.81
CA ILE A 93 11.14 -5.66 -7.18
C ILE A 93 11.85 -6.61 -8.16
N ALA A 94 13.09 -6.99 -7.87
CA ALA A 94 13.87 -7.88 -8.72
C ALA A 94 13.25 -9.29 -8.88
N LEU A 95 12.58 -9.80 -7.84
CA LEU A 95 11.89 -11.10 -7.89
C LEU A 95 10.64 -11.07 -8.77
N LEU A 96 10.01 -9.90 -8.94
CA LEU A 96 8.79 -9.71 -9.72
C LEU A 96 9.05 -9.32 -11.18
N GLN A 97 10.28 -8.90 -11.50
CA GLN A 97 10.61 -8.43 -12.83
C GLN A 97 10.77 -9.57 -13.85
N LYS A 98 10.18 -9.39 -15.01
CA LYS A 98 10.44 -10.12 -16.27
C LYS A 98 10.98 -9.12 -17.31
N ASP A 99 11.39 -9.59 -18.49
CA ASP A 99 12.08 -8.77 -19.50
C ASP A 99 11.34 -7.49 -19.91
N ASP A 100 10.02 -7.48 -19.86
CA ASP A 100 9.15 -6.38 -20.29
C ASP A 100 8.49 -5.62 -19.13
N THR A 101 8.79 -5.96 -17.87
CA THR A 101 8.27 -5.26 -16.69
C THR A 101 8.63 -3.79 -16.72
N ARG A 102 7.65 -2.93 -16.53
CA ARG A 102 7.86 -1.49 -16.32
C ARG A 102 7.92 -1.19 -14.83
N VAL A 103 9.01 -0.57 -14.39
CA VAL A 103 9.14 -0.08 -13.02
C VAL A 103 9.06 1.44 -13.03
N VAL A 104 8.12 1.99 -12.28
CA VAL A 104 7.86 3.41 -12.15
C VAL A 104 7.93 3.79 -10.68
N ALA A 105 8.55 4.91 -10.37
CA ALA A 105 8.70 5.37 -9.00
C ALA A 105 8.64 6.91 -8.90
N SER A 106 8.42 7.38 -7.67
CA SER A 106 8.46 8.80 -7.34
C SER A 106 9.88 9.38 -7.40
N PRO A 107 10.03 10.73 -7.44
CA PRO A 107 11.33 11.39 -7.45
C PRO A 107 12.26 10.99 -6.30
N SER A 108 11.72 10.68 -5.12
CA SER A 108 12.52 10.25 -3.96
C SER A 108 13.23 8.91 -4.14
N CYS A 109 12.81 8.11 -5.12
CA CYS A 109 13.39 6.80 -5.45
C CYS A 109 14.52 6.89 -6.48
N GLU A 110 14.87 8.08 -6.98
CA GLU A 110 15.90 8.26 -7.99
C GLU A 110 17.25 7.67 -7.54
N GLY A 111 17.87 6.86 -8.42
CA GLY A 111 19.14 6.19 -8.14
C GLY A 111 19.07 5.00 -7.18
N ARG A 112 17.88 4.58 -6.72
CA ARG A 112 17.69 3.45 -5.81
C ARG A 112 17.28 2.16 -6.50
N ILE A 113 16.71 2.23 -7.69
CA ILE A 113 16.27 1.09 -8.52
C ILE A 113 16.91 1.23 -9.89
N GLU A 114 17.52 0.16 -10.40
CA GLU A 114 18.09 0.15 -11.74
C GLU A 114 16.97 0.09 -12.80
N GLY A 115 17.11 0.90 -13.88
CA GLY A 115 16.15 0.92 -14.99
C GLY A 115 14.78 1.51 -14.66
N VAL A 116 14.61 2.15 -13.50
CA VAL A 116 13.37 2.78 -13.08
C VAL A 116 13.04 4.02 -13.94
N ARG A 117 11.76 4.18 -14.28
CA ARG A 117 11.22 5.45 -14.79
C ARG A 117 10.76 6.29 -13.60
N ILE A 118 11.31 7.46 -13.42
CA ILE A 118 10.79 8.44 -12.46
C ILE A 118 9.61 9.16 -13.09
N MET A 119 8.50 9.29 -12.34
CA MET A 119 7.36 10.12 -12.65
C MET A 119 7.22 11.21 -11.59
N GLU A 120 7.14 12.47 -12.03
CA GLU A 120 6.89 13.61 -11.15
C GLU A 120 5.40 13.79 -10.89
N ASN A 121 5.05 14.48 -9.80
CA ASN A 121 3.65 14.81 -9.52
C ASN A 121 3.02 15.60 -10.69
N GLY A 122 1.88 15.15 -11.17
CA GLY A 122 1.15 15.72 -12.30
C GLY A 122 1.51 15.12 -13.66
N GLU A 123 2.47 14.18 -13.73
CA GLU A 123 2.72 13.41 -14.94
C GLU A 123 1.70 12.28 -15.11
N GLU A 124 1.41 11.96 -16.35
CA GLU A 124 0.57 10.83 -16.76
C GLU A 124 1.24 10.03 -17.87
N ALA A 125 0.95 8.74 -17.97
CA ALA A 125 1.50 7.87 -19.01
C ALA A 125 0.64 6.62 -19.21
N ASP A 126 0.66 6.10 -20.45
CA ASP A 126 0.14 4.78 -20.76
C ASP A 126 1.26 3.75 -20.54
N LEU A 127 1.06 2.85 -19.58
CA LEU A 127 2.03 1.88 -19.12
C LEU A 127 1.39 0.49 -19.04
N SER A 128 2.00 -0.49 -19.69
CA SER A 128 1.54 -1.90 -19.68
C SER A 128 0.04 -2.08 -19.94
N GLY A 129 -0.55 -1.20 -20.78
CA GLY A 129 -1.96 -1.23 -21.12
C GLY A 129 -2.89 -0.44 -20.20
N PHE A 130 -2.37 0.23 -19.17
CA PHE A 130 -3.13 1.09 -18.25
C PHE A 130 -2.71 2.55 -18.37
N HIS A 131 -3.68 3.46 -18.19
CA HIS A 131 -3.38 4.86 -17.97
C HIS A 131 -3.04 5.07 -16.47
N VAL A 132 -1.89 5.69 -16.19
CA VAL A 132 -1.36 5.95 -14.86
C VAL A 132 -1.08 7.43 -14.69
N GLU A 133 -1.64 8.01 -13.62
CA GLU A 133 -1.42 9.40 -13.24
C GLU A 133 -0.64 9.43 -11.92
N ALA A 134 0.46 10.17 -11.84
CA ALA A 134 1.19 10.43 -10.60
C ALA A 134 0.63 11.71 -9.94
N VAL A 135 0.11 11.57 -8.72
CA VAL A 135 -0.48 12.68 -7.97
C VAL A 135 0.33 12.94 -6.69
N PRO A 136 0.29 14.17 -6.12
CA PRO A 136 1.05 14.48 -4.91
C PRO A 136 0.70 13.62 -3.71
N ALA A 137 1.74 13.21 -2.94
CA ALA A 137 1.62 12.55 -1.66
C ALA A 137 2.60 13.19 -0.67
N TYR A 138 2.09 13.85 0.41
CA TYR A 138 2.94 14.54 1.38
C TYR A 138 2.24 14.86 2.70
N ASN A 139 3.04 15.20 3.75
CA ASN A 139 2.55 15.67 5.03
C ASN A 139 2.51 17.20 5.10
N ARG A 140 1.48 17.72 5.79
CA ARG A 140 1.28 19.14 6.10
C ARG A 140 1.31 19.42 7.61
N VAL A 141 0.87 18.46 8.42
CA VAL A 141 0.66 18.60 9.86
C VAL A 141 1.62 17.72 10.65
N HIS A 142 1.73 16.43 10.29
CA HIS A 142 2.59 15.51 11.01
C HIS A 142 4.06 15.66 10.57
N MET A 143 4.90 15.95 11.56
CA MET A 143 6.31 16.27 11.36
C MET A 143 7.20 15.28 12.12
N ARG A 144 8.32 14.89 11.49
CA ARG A 144 9.38 14.10 12.13
C ARG A 144 10.13 14.92 13.18
N SER A 145 10.30 16.22 12.90
CA SER A 145 10.84 17.24 13.78
C SER A 145 10.31 18.59 13.33
N GLU A 146 10.56 19.67 14.12
CA GLU A 146 10.12 21.02 13.76
C GLU A 146 10.54 21.41 12.34
N GLY A 147 9.55 21.71 11.49
CA GLY A 147 9.74 22.09 10.09
C GLY A 147 10.15 20.96 9.13
N THR A 148 10.20 19.70 9.60
CA THR A 148 10.59 18.54 8.77
C THR A 148 9.44 17.55 8.72
N PRO A 149 8.63 17.52 7.66
CA PRO A 149 7.54 16.56 7.52
C PRO A 149 8.06 15.12 7.37
N TYR A 150 7.23 14.14 7.72
CA TYR A 150 7.56 12.72 7.45
C TYR A 150 7.74 12.48 5.96
N HIS A 151 6.84 13.02 5.14
CA HIS A 151 6.86 12.94 3.68
C HIS A 151 6.85 14.37 3.11
N PRO A 152 8.00 14.87 2.60
CA PRO A 152 8.09 16.21 2.03
C PRO A 152 7.31 16.33 0.72
N GLN A 153 6.71 17.50 0.47
CA GLN A 153 6.03 17.80 -0.78
C GLN A 153 6.96 17.67 -1.99
N GLY A 154 6.49 17.02 -3.06
CA GLY A 154 7.23 16.80 -4.30
C GLY A 154 8.13 15.56 -4.30
N ASN A 155 8.22 14.83 -3.17
CA ASN A 155 9.06 13.63 -3.08
C ASN A 155 8.28 12.34 -3.38
N GLY A 156 7.10 12.18 -2.80
CA GLY A 156 6.25 11.00 -2.95
C GLY A 156 5.17 11.16 -4.00
N ASN A 157 4.71 10.04 -4.53
CA ASN A 157 3.56 9.93 -5.40
C ASN A 157 2.46 9.11 -4.75
N GLY A 158 1.20 9.53 -4.91
CA GLY A 158 0.10 8.62 -5.09
C GLY A 158 -0.06 8.28 -6.57
N TYR A 159 -0.75 7.21 -6.89
CA TYR A 159 -1.03 6.81 -8.26
C TYR A 159 -2.52 6.62 -8.49
N ILE A 160 -3.03 7.13 -9.62
CA ILE A 160 -4.35 6.78 -10.13
C ILE A 160 -4.13 5.85 -11.32
N ILE A 161 -4.65 4.63 -11.23
CA ILE A 161 -4.55 3.62 -12.27
C ILE A 161 -5.94 3.42 -12.85
N THR A 162 -6.07 3.58 -14.17
CA THR A 162 -7.34 3.37 -14.86
C THR A 162 -7.38 1.97 -15.48
N PHE A 163 -8.23 1.11 -14.93
CA PHE A 163 -8.53 -0.22 -15.44
C PHE A 163 -9.84 -0.12 -16.25
N GLU A 164 -9.71 0.10 -17.56
CA GLU A 164 -10.84 0.38 -18.45
C GLU A 164 -11.65 1.63 -18.02
N ASP A 165 -12.81 1.41 -17.40
CA ASP A 165 -13.71 2.44 -16.86
C ASP A 165 -13.60 2.62 -15.34
N LEU A 166 -12.73 1.86 -14.66
CA LEU A 166 -12.56 1.87 -13.22
C LEU A 166 -11.29 2.63 -12.82
N ARG A 167 -11.43 3.75 -12.13
CA ARG A 167 -10.30 4.57 -11.64
C ARG A 167 -9.97 4.22 -10.20
N VAL A 168 -8.76 3.69 -9.99
CA VAL A 168 -8.25 3.24 -8.68
C VAL A 168 -7.16 4.18 -8.21
N TYR A 169 -7.38 4.83 -7.08
CA TYR A 169 -6.41 5.71 -6.43
C TYR A 169 -5.70 5.00 -5.27
N VAL A 170 -4.38 4.86 -5.36
CA VAL A 170 -3.50 4.43 -4.26
C VAL A 170 -2.73 5.65 -3.79
N ALA A 171 -2.99 6.11 -2.57
CA ALA A 171 -2.54 7.42 -2.11
C ALA A 171 -1.04 7.50 -1.79
N GLY A 172 -0.37 6.37 -1.49
CA GLY A 172 0.95 6.40 -0.86
C GLY A 172 0.88 7.00 0.54
N ASP A 173 2.01 7.37 1.11
CA ASP A 173 2.06 8.00 2.41
C ASP A 173 1.82 9.50 2.31
N THR A 174 0.67 9.93 2.79
CA THR A 174 0.19 11.31 2.67
C THR A 174 -0.79 11.68 3.78
N GLU A 175 -1.07 12.96 3.89
CA GLU A 175 -2.23 13.49 4.61
C GLU A 175 -3.37 13.88 3.66
N ASN A 176 -4.49 14.36 4.21
CA ASN A 176 -5.65 14.85 3.47
C ASN A 176 -5.39 16.21 2.77
N ILE A 177 -4.43 16.20 1.85
CA ILE A 177 -3.95 17.39 1.13
C ILE A 177 -5.02 17.98 0.20
N PRO A 178 -4.91 19.27 -0.18
CA PRO A 178 -5.87 19.90 -1.09
C PRO A 178 -5.99 19.21 -2.44
N GLU A 179 -4.87 18.72 -2.99
CA GLU A 179 -4.82 18.02 -4.28
C GLU A 179 -5.61 16.71 -4.23
N MET A 180 -5.49 15.92 -3.15
CA MET A 180 -6.31 14.72 -2.92
C MET A 180 -7.81 15.07 -2.89
N LYS A 181 -8.19 16.13 -2.18
CA LYS A 181 -9.58 16.56 -2.05
C LYS A 181 -10.18 17.10 -3.37
N ALA A 182 -9.33 17.48 -4.32
CA ALA A 182 -9.74 17.97 -5.64
C ALA A 182 -9.85 16.86 -6.70
N LEU A 183 -9.50 15.61 -6.36
CA LEU A 183 -9.65 14.48 -7.28
C LEU A 183 -11.11 14.31 -7.72
N GLN A 184 -11.30 13.83 -8.94
CA GLN A 184 -12.62 13.61 -9.54
C GLN A 184 -12.71 12.18 -10.08
N ASP A 185 -13.92 11.64 -10.09
CA ASP A 185 -14.26 10.38 -10.75
C ASP A 185 -13.40 9.20 -10.26
N ILE A 186 -13.12 9.15 -8.95
CA ILE A 186 -12.42 8.03 -8.32
C ILE A 186 -13.44 6.97 -7.89
N ASP A 187 -13.32 5.76 -8.43
CA ASP A 187 -14.19 4.64 -8.06
C ASP A 187 -13.71 3.96 -6.78
N VAL A 188 -12.42 3.71 -6.68
CA VAL A 188 -11.79 2.99 -5.57
C VAL A 188 -10.62 3.81 -5.03
N ALA A 189 -10.54 3.96 -3.72
CA ALA A 189 -9.43 4.65 -3.07
C ALA A 189 -8.82 3.82 -1.95
N PHE A 190 -7.48 3.82 -1.90
CA PHE A 190 -6.67 3.30 -0.80
C PHE A 190 -6.06 4.49 -0.07
N LEU A 191 -6.48 4.73 1.18
CA LEU A 191 -6.01 5.87 1.97
C LEU A 191 -5.27 5.39 3.22
N PRO A 192 -4.03 5.89 3.48
CA PRO A 192 -3.24 5.48 4.62
C PRO A 192 -3.77 6.10 5.91
N MET A 193 -3.68 5.35 7.03
CA MET A 193 -4.22 5.78 8.31
C MET A 193 -3.29 5.42 9.48
N ASN A 194 -1.97 5.53 9.29
CA ASN A 194 -0.95 5.16 10.27
C ASN A 194 -0.36 6.39 10.99
N LEU A 195 -0.70 6.56 12.26
CA LEU A 195 -0.15 7.64 13.07
C LEU A 195 1.23 7.26 13.67
N PRO A 196 2.16 8.21 13.76
CA PRO A 196 2.05 9.65 13.42
C PRO A 196 2.44 9.99 11.98
N TYR A 197 2.54 9.02 11.09
CA TYR A 197 3.18 9.17 9.78
C TYR A 197 2.26 9.71 8.71
N THR A 198 0.97 9.34 8.76
CA THR A 198 -0.02 9.67 7.73
C THR A 198 -1.28 10.31 8.32
N MET A 199 -2.46 9.83 8.01
CA MET A 199 -3.74 10.42 8.41
C MET A 199 -4.32 9.84 9.70
N THR A 200 -5.08 10.66 10.42
CA THR A 200 -6.05 10.16 11.40
C THR A 200 -7.31 9.64 10.70
N PRO A 201 -8.16 8.82 11.35
CA PRO A 201 -9.46 8.44 10.81
C PRO A 201 -10.32 9.64 10.39
N GLU A 202 -10.26 10.75 11.14
CA GLU A 202 -10.98 11.99 10.85
C GLU A 202 -10.45 12.67 9.58
N MET A 203 -9.13 12.66 9.35
CA MET A 203 -8.51 13.19 8.12
C MET A 203 -8.89 12.35 6.90
N VAL A 204 -8.91 11.02 7.03
CA VAL A 204 -9.36 10.11 5.97
C VAL A 204 -10.83 10.36 5.65
N ALA A 205 -11.70 10.47 6.66
CA ALA A 205 -13.11 10.76 6.46
C ALA A 205 -13.35 12.12 5.80
N ASP A 206 -12.57 13.15 6.18
CA ASP A 206 -12.63 14.49 5.56
C ASP A 206 -12.21 14.45 4.08
N ALA A 207 -11.15 13.73 3.73
CA ALA A 207 -10.74 13.53 2.34
C ALA A 207 -11.81 12.76 1.54
N ALA A 208 -12.30 11.65 2.07
CA ALA A 208 -13.30 10.82 1.40
C ALA A 208 -14.60 11.58 1.11
N ARG A 209 -15.06 12.44 2.03
CA ARG A 209 -16.23 13.32 1.79
C ARG A 209 -15.99 14.34 0.69
N ALA A 210 -14.75 14.76 0.47
CA ALA A 210 -14.41 15.76 -0.54
C ALA A 210 -14.41 15.18 -1.96
N PHE A 211 -13.71 14.07 -2.21
CA PHE A 211 -13.60 13.48 -3.56
C PHE A 211 -14.53 12.28 -3.82
N ARG A 212 -15.23 11.77 -2.76
CA ARG A 212 -16.36 10.82 -2.81
C ARG A 212 -16.09 9.55 -3.61
N PRO A 213 -15.08 8.72 -3.22
CA PRO A 213 -14.87 7.44 -3.89
C PRO A 213 -16.06 6.50 -3.63
N ARG A 214 -16.40 5.63 -4.58
CA ARG A 214 -17.47 4.63 -4.39
C ARG A 214 -17.08 3.59 -3.33
N ILE A 215 -15.81 3.15 -3.36
CA ILE A 215 -15.23 2.17 -2.42
C ILE A 215 -13.98 2.78 -1.80
N LEU A 216 -13.91 2.72 -0.48
CA LEU A 216 -12.76 3.19 0.30
C LEU A 216 -12.16 2.03 1.10
N TYR A 217 -10.88 1.77 0.87
CA TYR A 217 -10.07 0.86 1.68
C TYR A 217 -9.11 1.68 2.56
N PRO A 218 -9.29 1.69 3.90
CA PRO A 218 -8.18 2.08 4.75
C PRO A 218 -7.07 1.04 4.61
N TYR A 219 -5.84 1.49 4.37
CA TYR A 219 -4.66 0.65 4.27
C TYR A 219 -3.50 1.28 5.01
N HIS A 220 -2.38 0.59 5.20
CA HIS A 220 -1.23 1.14 5.92
C HIS A 220 -1.68 1.79 7.24
N PHE A 221 -2.52 1.09 8.03
CA PHE A 221 -3.10 1.71 9.23
C PHE A 221 -2.40 1.27 10.53
N GLY A 222 -1.46 0.30 10.47
CA GLY A 222 -0.72 -0.17 11.64
C GLY A 222 -1.66 -0.51 12.80
N ASP A 223 -1.42 0.06 13.97
CA ASP A 223 -2.24 -0.14 15.17
C ASP A 223 -3.48 0.78 15.23
N THR A 224 -3.72 1.63 14.23
CA THR A 224 -4.89 2.52 14.20
C THR A 224 -6.16 1.70 13.93
N ASP A 225 -7.16 1.82 14.82
CA ASP A 225 -8.42 1.07 14.69
C ASP A 225 -9.25 1.57 13.49
N PRO A 226 -9.44 0.76 12.45
CA PRO A 226 -10.21 1.15 11.27
C PRO A 226 -11.73 1.25 11.52
N SER A 227 -12.25 0.69 12.62
CA SER A 227 -13.68 0.78 12.97
C SER A 227 -14.11 2.24 13.15
N ARG A 228 -13.20 3.10 13.63
CA ARG A 228 -13.43 4.52 13.78
C ARG A 228 -13.77 5.21 12.45
N LEU A 229 -13.11 4.81 11.35
CA LEU A 229 -13.41 5.33 10.01
C LEU A 229 -14.79 4.88 9.54
N VAL A 230 -15.13 3.60 9.78
CA VAL A 230 -16.47 3.06 9.45
C VAL A 230 -17.55 3.85 10.16
N ASP A 231 -17.37 4.15 11.46
CA ASP A 231 -18.33 4.95 12.23
C ASP A 231 -18.46 6.39 11.68
N LEU A 232 -17.33 7.03 11.32
CA LEU A 232 -17.30 8.39 10.80
C LEU A 232 -18.02 8.53 9.46
N LEU A 233 -17.96 7.50 8.60
CA LEU A 233 -18.57 7.49 7.27
C LEU A 233 -19.93 6.76 7.22
N GLY A 234 -20.43 6.26 8.35
CA GLY A 234 -21.67 5.50 8.42
C GLY A 234 -22.94 6.22 7.93
N ASN A 235 -22.90 7.56 7.79
CA ASN A 235 -23.97 8.37 7.23
C ASN A 235 -23.71 8.82 5.77
N GLU A 236 -22.68 8.29 5.11
CA GLU A 236 -22.34 8.58 3.72
C GLU A 236 -22.64 7.35 2.84
N PRO A 237 -23.90 7.11 2.45
CA PRO A 237 -24.30 5.86 1.79
C PRO A 237 -23.67 5.65 0.40
N GLU A 238 -23.05 6.69 -0.15
CA GLU A 238 -22.36 6.64 -1.44
C GLU A 238 -20.92 6.19 -1.33
N ILE A 239 -20.38 6.10 -0.09
CA ILE A 239 -19.00 5.67 0.18
C ILE A 239 -19.03 4.34 0.92
N GLU A 240 -18.70 3.25 0.25
CA GLU A 240 -18.59 1.94 0.86
C GLU A 240 -17.21 1.76 1.48
N VAL A 241 -17.10 1.74 2.81
CA VAL A 241 -15.84 1.47 3.51
C VAL A 241 -15.64 -0.04 3.64
N ARG A 242 -14.55 -0.56 3.08
CA ARG A 242 -14.16 -1.97 3.15
C ARG A 242 -12.86 -2.12 3.92
N VAL A 243 -12.90 -2.70 5.11
CA VAL A 243 -11.69 -2.99 5.88
C VAL A 243 -11.11 -4.34 5.47
N ARG A 244 -9.80 -4.38 5.22
CA ARG A 244 -9.01 -5.59 4.90
C ARG A 244 -7.78 -5.66 5.82
N GLU A 245 -7.07 -6.77 5.81
CA GLU A 245 -5.86 -6.98 6.64
C GLU A 245 -4.66 -6.22 6.08
N MET A 246 -4.64 -4.89 6.29
CA MET A 246 -3.65 -3.94 5.78
C MET A 246 -3.02 -3.08 6.90
N GLY A 247 -2.97 -3.61 8.12
CA GLY A 247 -2.39 -2.98 9.30
C GLY A 247 -0.86 -3.08 9.37
#